data_acdc7aa6cd463b5dee3804c60f9226f2
#
_entry.id   acdc7aa6cd463b5dee3804c60f9226f2
#
_cell.length_a   1.000
_cell.length_b   1.000
_cell.length_c   1.000
_cell.angle_alpha   90.00
_cell.angle_beta   90.00
_cell.angle_gamma   90.00
#
_symmetry.space_group_name_H-M   'P 1'
#
loop_
_entity.id
_entity.type
_entity.pdbx_description
1 polymer ?
#
loop_
_entity_poly.entity_id
_entity_poly.type
_entity_poly.pdbx_seq_one_letter_code
_entity_poly.pdbx_strand_id
1 'polypeptide(L)'
;VSQQAISTESGNYLAYTITVTAGEDGCPDVSVVDTIENKTSVDSYVGIDTTAKTLVTVQNGQNPYETIAEGKTHGTVYLGNTTTDSTNPVPTPGAVDITTASGSMVWKIGDMAAGEIRTLTYYVKLKDNVGLNDNEIKNKADVYSKTYKRVYDDASFTPKINYTMPKSHNENIVRNSDGTYTITYKIEFNLDGNNSNYALKNLEFRDYLDDQSDNIHTDSNALPYISYNRDSVKLYKGGVELPSKDYTVSWANGDNNYVTPWNDSNNNPTRFNITGANGKPITVNPGDSYYATYTVTVKPEALAAMQANNVDVKNRYYVHVSN
;
A
#
# COMPACT_ATOMS: atom_id res chain seq x y z
N VAL A 1 -8.88 19.48 -13.12
CA VAL A 1 -8.33 18.76 -11.98
C VAL A 1 -7.57 17.54 -12.50
N SER A 2 -6.38 17.31 -11.99
CA SER A 2 -5.62 16.08 -12.24
C SER A 2 -5.21 15.40 -10.94
N GLN A 3 -4.85 14.12 -11.01
CA GLN A 3 -4.52 13.32 -9.84
C GLN A 3 -3.39 12.34 -10.14
N GLN A 4 -2.62 12.02 -9.10
CA GLN A 4 -1.52 11.06 -9.16
C GLN A 4 -1.40 10.28 -7.86
N ALA A 5 -1.26 8.96 -7.95
CA ALA A 5 -0.95 8.12 -6.81
C ALA A 5 0.53 8.26 -6.42
N ILE A 6 0.81 8.35 -5.14
CA ILE A 6 2.15 8.46 -4.57
C ILE A 6 2.27 7.55 -3.36
N SER A 7 3.32 6.74 -3.31
CA SER A 7 3.68 5.94 -2.14
C SER A 7 4.97 6.45 -1.53
N THR A 8 4.98 6.59 -0.21
CA THR A 8 6.14 6.98 0.57
C THR A 8 6.33 6.04 1.76
N GLU A 9 7.42 6.16 2.49
CA GLU A 9 7.61 5.40 3.75
C GLU A 9 6.53 5.70 4.79
N SER A 10 5.95 6.93 4.77
CA SER A 10 4.94 7.38 5.73
C SER A 10 3.50 7.04 5.33
N GLY A 11 3.25 6.52 4.13
CA GLY A 11 1.91 6.15 3.69
C GLY A 11 1.69 6.26 2.19
N ASN A 12 0.45 6.03 1.80
CA ASN A 12 -0.05 6.18 0.45
C ASN A 12 -0.85 7.48 0.35
N TYR A 13 -0.67 8.20 -0.76
CA TYR A 13 -1.26 9.53 -0.98
C TYR A 13 -1.82 9.63 -2.39
N LEU A 14 -2.82 10.51 -2.55
CA LEU A 14 -3.22 11.08 -3.83
C LEU A 14 -2.76 12.53 -3.90
N ALA A 15 -2.00 12.89 -4.92
CA ALA A 15 -1.73 14.27 -5.28
C ALA A 15 -2.85 14.77 -6.18
N TYR A 16 -3.50 15.85 -5.79
CA TYR A 16 -4.45 16.59 -6.63
C TYR A 16 -3.83 17.90 -7.09
N THR A 17 -4.00 18.19 -8.36
CA THR A 17 -3.58 19.47 -8.95
C THR A 17 -4.77 20.14 -9.59
N ILE A 18 -5.13 21.32 -9.07
CA ILE A 18 -6.20 22.17 -9.59
C ILE A 18 -5.55 23.32 -10.36
N THR A 19 -5.88 23.47 -11.64
CA THR A 19 -5.43 24.59 -12.47
C THR A 19 -6.63 25.42 -12.83
N VAL A 20 -6.55 26.74 -12.54
CA VAL A 20 -7.56 27.73 -12.89
C VAL A 20 -6.92 28.71 -13.88
N THR A 21 -7.63 28.95 -14.99
CA THR A 21 -7.23 29.90 -16.02
C THR A 21 -8.30 30.97 -16.16
N ALA A 22 -7.92 32.23 -16.00
CA ALA A 22 -8.82 33.36 -16.26
C ALA A 22 -9.00 33.58 -17.76
N GLY A 23 -10.19 34.00 -18.16
CA GLY A 23 -10.50 34.37 -19.55
C GLY A 23 -9.79 35.68 -19.96
N GLU A 24 -10.12 36.14 -21.20
CA GLU A 24 -9.52 37.33 -21.82
C GLU A 24 -9.79 38.63 -21.05
N ASP A 25 -10.88 38.70 -20.29
CA ASP A 25 -11.26 39.89 -19.50
C ASP A 25 -10.76 39.83 -18.04
N GLY A 26 -10.06 38.74 -17.67
CA GLY A 26 -9.75 38.46 -16.28
C GLY A 26 -10.95 37.97 -15.49
N CYS A 27 -10.79 37.78 -14.18
CA CYS A 27 -11.86 37.23 -13.35
C CYS A 27 -11.73 37.75 -11.90
N PRO A 28 -12.71 38.58 -11.42
CA PRO A 28 -12.64 39.10 -10.07
C PRO A 28 -13.12 38.14 -9.03
N ASP A 29 -12.49 38.15 -7.85
CA ASP A 29 -12.87 37.43 -6.65
C ASP A 29 -13.08 35.90 -6.89
N VAL A 30 -12.05 35.28 -7.45
CA VAL A 30 -12.07 33.87 -7.78
C VAL A 30 -11.88 33.02 -6.53
N SER A 31 -12.71 32.00 -6.36
CA SER A 31 -12.57 30.99 -5.34
C SER A 31 -12.85 29.61 -5.93
N VAL A 32 -12.14 28.61 -5.46
CA VAL A 32 -12.38 27.21 -5.78
C VAL A 32 -12.91 26.49 -4.55
N VAL A 33 -14.00 25.78 -4.69
CA VAL A 33 -14.47 24.81 -3.69
C VAL A 33 -14.11 23.43 -4.19
N ASP A 34 -13.22 22.79 -3.50
CA ASP A 34 -12.78 21.44 -3.79
C ASP A 34 -13.43 20.45 -2.81
N THR A 35 -14.02 19.38 -3.32
CA THR A 35 -14.78 18.43 -2.52
C THR A 35 -14.41 17.00 -2.89
N ILE A 36 -13.98 16.23 -1.90
CA ILE A 36 -13.80 14.79 -2.03
C ILE A 36 -15.14 14.13 -1.66
N GLU A 37 -15.81 13.54 -2.64
CA GLU A 37 -17.17 12.98 -2.48
C GLU A 37 -17.16 11.67 -1.69
N ASN A 38 -16.18 10.78 -1.94
CA ASN A 38 -16.03 9.53 -1.19
C ASN A 38 -14.86 9.61 -0.21
N LYS A 39 -15.19 9.86 1.06
CA LYS A 39 -14.21 10.10 2.14
C LYS A 39 -13.79 8.85 2.90
N THR A 40 -14.40 7.71 2.62
CA THR A 40 -14.17 6.47 3.39
C THR A 40 -12.71 6.01 3.33
N SER A 41 -12.03 6.31 2.22
CA SER A 41 -10.65 5.95 1.97
C SER A 41 -9.63 7.04 2.33
N VAL A 42 -10.10 8.22 2.76
CA VAL A 42 -9.26 9.40 3.05
C VAL A 42 -9.01 9.50 4.55
N ASP A 43 -7.76 9.75 4.92
CA ASP A 43 -7.34 10.00 6.31
C ASP A 43 -7.23 11.49 6.60
N SER A 44 -6.43 12.22 5.81
CA SER A 44 -6.17 13.64 6.05
C SER A 44 -5.72 14.38 4.80
N TYR A 45 -5.87 15.71 4.83
CA TYR A 45 -5.26 16.60 3.86
C TYR A 45 -3.82 16.92 4.24
N VAL A 46 -2.92 16.87 3.25
CA VAL A 46 -1.50 17.10 3.44
C VAL A 46 -1.00 18.06 2.38
N GLY A 47 -0.21 19.02 2.78
CA GLY A 47 0.47 19.97 1.89
C GLY A 47 1.95 19.64 1.72
N ILE A 48 2.68 20.58 1.12
CA ILE A 48 4.14 20.56 1.05
C ILE A 48 4.69 21.79 1.78
N ASP A 49 5.65 21.57 2.66
CA ASP A 49 6.55 22.61 3.10
C ASP A 49 7.47 22.97 1.91
N THR A 50 7.27 24.16 1.36
CA THR A 50 8.01 24.63 0.18
C THR A 50 9.50 24.86 0.45
N THR A 51 9.88 25.05 1.71
CA THR A 51 11.28 25.26 2.13
C THR A 51 11.99 23.93 2.31
N ALA A 52 11.40 23.04 3.10
CA ALA A 52 11.96 21.72 3.39
C ALA A 52 11.60 20.65 2.34
N LYS A 53 10.65 20.93 1.46
CA LYS A 53 10.07 20.00 0.46
C LYS A 53 9.55 18.71 1.08
N THR A 54 9.00 18.81 2.28
CA THR A 54 8.42 17.71 3.05
C THR A 54 6.91 17.80 3.09
N LEU A 55 6.24 16.66 3.25
CA LEU A 55 4.80 16.62 3.43
C LEU A 55 4.44 17.10 4.83
N VAL A 56 3.47 18.03 4.92
CA VAL A 56 2.98 18.59 6.17
C VAL A 56 1.46 18.58 6.19
N THR A 57 0.85 18.46 7.39
CA THR A 57 -0.59 18.57 7.52
C THR A 57 -1.06 19.97 7.11
N VAL A 58 -2.07 20.04 6.22
CA VAL A 58 -2.66 21.33 5.82
C VAL A 58 -3.50 21.86 6.95
N GLN A 59 -3.22 23.11 7.34
CA GLN A 59 -3.97 23.86 8.34
C GLN A 59 -4.78 24.96 7.68
N ASN A 60 -5.79 25.44 8.41
CA ASN A 60 -6.60 26.56 7.93
C ASN A 60 -5.74 27.82 7.69
N GLY A 61 -5.94 28.44 6.53
CA GLY A 61 -5.16 29.62 6.10
C GLY A 61 -3.75 29.32 5.58
N GLN A 62 -3.40 28.06 5.43
CA GLN A 62 -2.12 27.62 4.85
C GLN A 62 -2.30 27.22 3.38
N ASN A 63 -1.34 27.57 2.53
CA ASN A 63 -1.27 27.07 1.17
C ASN A 63 -0.43 25.79 1.13
N PRO A 64 -0.98 24.67 0.66
CA PRO A 64 -0.24 23.41 0.55
C PRO A 64 0.93 23.55 -0.44
N TYR A 65 0.64 23.95 -1.65
CA TYR A 65 1.61 24.25 -2.68
C TYR A 65 0.91 25.02 -3.80
N GLU A 66 1.23 26.29 -3.96
CA GLU A 66 0.63 27.15 -4.98
C GLU A 66 1.69 27.65 -5.96
N THR A 67 1.44 27.50 -7.26
CA THR A 67 2.24 28.07 -8.33
C THR A 67 1.46 29.17 -9.02
N ILE A 68 2.05 30.33 -9.13
CA ILE A 68 1.46 31.52 -9.78
C ILE A 68 2.40 32.11 -10.81
N ALA A 69 1.84 32.94 -11.70
CA ALA A 69 2.65 33.79 -12.55
C ALA A 69 3.44 34.82 -11.70
N GLU A 70 4.66 35.16 -12.16
CA GLU A 70 5.55 36.10 -11.46
C GLU A 70 4.84 37.41 -11.12
N GLY A 71 5.06 37.90 -9.90
CA GLY A 71 4.53 39.17 -9.43
C GLY A 71 3.09 39.17 -8.93
N LYS A 72 2.46 38.00 -8.81
CA LYS A 72 1.09 37.88 -8.26
C LYS A 72 1.11 37.46 -6.79
N THR A 73 0.01 37.78 -6.09
CA THR A 73 -0.21 37.38 -4.70
C THR A 73 -0.74 35.92 -4.66
N HIS A 74 -0.24 35.17 -3.69
CA HIS A 74 -0.74 33.85 -3.41
C HIS A 74 -2.16 33.91 -2.86
N GLY A 75 -2.98 32.90 -3.23
CA GLY A 75 -4.27 32.68 -2.60
C GLY A 75 -4.13 32.05 -1.21
N THR A 76 -5.25 31.84 -0.54
CA THR A 76 -5.32 31.25 0.79
C THR A 76 -6.25 30.05 0.78
N VAL A 77 -5.81 28.95 1.39
CA VAL A 77 -6.58 27.71 1.51
C VAL A 77 -7.25 27.63 2.87
N TYR A 78 -8.51 27.29 2.87
CA TYR A 78 -9.31 27.05 4.07
C TYR A 78 -9.91 25.64 4.01
N LEU A 79 -9.76 24.88 5.08
CA LEU A 79 -10.36 23.55 5.21
C LEU A 79 -11.72 23.65 5.90
N GLY A 80 -12.69 22.84 5.47
CA GLY A 80 -14.00 22.72 6.10
C GLY A 80 -15.17 23.07 5.22
N ASN A 81 -16.33 23.27 5.84
CA ASN A 81 -17.58 23.55 5.17
C ASN A 81 -17.60 24.95 4.58
N THR A 82 -18.33 25.11 3.49
CA THR A 82 -18.61 26.41 2.87
C THR A 82 -20.02 26.87 3.21
N THR A 83 -20.18 28.17 3.40
CA THR A 83 -21.49 28.81 3.39
C THR A 83 -21.62 29.65 2.12
N THR A 84 -22.76 29.51 1.43
CA THR A 84 -23.10 30.37 0.31
C THR A 84 -24.18 31.35 0.76
N ASP A 85 -23.94 32.63 0.52
CA ASP A 85 -24.98 33.64 0.66
C ASP A 85 -25.72 33.75 -0.66
N SER A 86 -27.06 33.84 -0.62
CA SER A 86 -27.90 34.03 -1.82
C SER A 86 -27.59 35.32 -2.59
N THR A 87 -26.99 36.29 -1.93
CA THR A 87 -26.57 37.58 -2.52
C THR A 87 -25.13 37.59 -3.00
N ASN A 88 -24.31 36.65 -2.55
CA ASN A 88 -22.92 36.47 -2.95
C ASN A 88 -22.66 35.05 -3.43
N PRO A 89 -22.49 34.81 -4.73
CA PRO A 89 -22.28 33.47 -5.27
C PRO A 89 -20.91 32.88 -4.90
N VAL A 90 -20.00 33.68 -4.36
CA VAL A 90 -18.67 33.20 -3.94
C VAL A 90 -18.76 32.60 -2.53
N PRO A 91 -18.49 31.31 -2.36
CA PRO A 91 -18.57 30.67 -1.07
C PRO A 91 -17.64 31.29 -0.05
N THR A 92 -18.14 31.50 1.15
CA THR A 92 -17.34 31.91 2.29
C THR A 92 -16.92 30.65 3.07
N PRO A 93 -15.66 30.53 3.52
CA PRO A 93 -15.25 29.45 4.39
C PRO A 93 -16.10 29.44 5.66
N GLY A 94 -16.68 28.30 5.99
CA GLY A 94 -17.37 28.09 7.25
C GLY A 94 -16.42 27.81 8.41
N ALA A 95 -16.98 27.47 9.57
CA ALA A 95 -16.19 26.98 10.69
C ALA A 95 -15.45 25.69 10.28
N VAL A 96 -14.17 25.64 10.58
CA VAL A 96 -13.29 24.55 10.15
C VAL A 96 -13.22 23.50 11.25
N ASP A 97 -13.63 22.28 10.91
CA ASP A 97 -13.22 21.10 11.67
C ASP A 97 -12.15 20.36 10.88
N ILE A 98 -10.90 20.59 11.23
CA ILE A 98 -9.72 19.95 10.62
C ILE A 98 -9.48 18.54 11.13
N THR A 99 -10.20 18.11 12.18
CA THR A 99 -10.02 16.78 12.79
C THR A 99 -10.78 15.71 12.04
N THR A 100 -11.77 16.09 11.27
CA THR A 100 -12.49 15.17 10.39
C THR A 100 -12.07 15.44 8.94
N ALA A 101 -11.78 14.40 8.19
CA ALA A 101 -11.65 14.47 6.73
C ALA A 101 -13.01 14.86 6.14
N SER A 102 -13.44 16.11 6.40
CA SER A 102 -14.77 16.60 6.03
C SER A 102 -14.93 16.78 4.53
N GLY A 103 -13.81 16.61 3.78
CA GLY A 103 -13.80 16.46 2.35
C GLY A 103 -14.03 17.74 1.55
N SER A 104 -13.99 18.91 2.16
CA SER A 104 -14.12 20.18 1.45
C SER A 104 -12.96 21.13 1.79
N MET A 105 -12.48 21.83 0.77
CA MET A 105 -11.45 22.82 0.86
C MET A 105 -11.87 24.06 0.04
N VAL A 106 -11.62 25.25 0.53
CA VAL A 106 -11.84 26.48 -0.22
C VAL A 106 -10.49 27.11 -0.51
N TRP A 107 -10.15 27.24 -1.77
CA TRP A 107 -8.98 28.00 -2.20
C TRP A 107 -9.43 29.38 -2.69
N LYS A 108 -9.17 30.43 -1.88
CA LYS A 108 -9.43 31.81 -2.23
C LYS A 108 -8.25 32.35 -3.02
N ILE A 109 -8.47 32.59 -4.29
CA ILE A 109 -7.48 33.12 -5.24
C ILE A 109 -7.51 34.62 -5.25
N GLY A 110 -8.70 35.21 -5.21
CA GLY A 110 -8.89 36.65 -5.40
C GLY A 110 -8.99 37.01 -6.88
N ASP A 111 -8.60 38.27 -7.22
CA ASP A 111 -8.67 38.76 -8.59
C ASP A 111 -7.59 38.08 -9.46
N MET A 112 -7.99 37.63 -10.63
CA MET A 112 -7.11 37.09 -11.66
C MET A 112 -7.11 38.02 -12.88
N ALA A 113 -5.91 38.33 -13.37
CA ALA A 113 -5.75 39.10 -14.61
C ALA A 113 -6.14 38.26 -15.84
N ALA A 114 -6.32 38.95 -16.98
CA ALA A 114 -6.60 38.27 -18.25
C ALA A 114 -5.55 37.25 -18.59
N GLY A 115 -5.98 36.01 -18.88
CA GLY A 115 -5.11 34.86 -19.21
C GLY A 115 -4.23 34.36 -18.05
N GLU A 116 -4.40 34.86 -16.84
CA GLU A 116 -3.64 34.41 -15.68
C GLU A 116 -3.96 32.96 -15.37
N ILE A 117 -2.91 32.16 -15.03
CA ILE A 117 -3.02 30.76 -14.64
C ILE A 117 -2.52 30.63 -13.22
N ARG A 118 -3.31 29.96 -12.37
CA ARG A 118 -2.90 29.56 -11.02
C ARG A 118 -3.11 28.08 -10.82
N THR A 119 -2.16 27.45 -10.15
CA THR A 119 -2.17 26.02 -9.89
C THR A 119 -1.95 25.78 -8.40
N LEU A 120 -2.84 24.99 -7.81
CA LEU A 120 -2.73 24.49 -6.45
C LEU A 120 -2.53 22.98 -6.48
N THR A 121 -1.46 22.52 -5.84
CA THR A 121 -1.24 21.08 -5.59
C THR A 121 -1.33 20.80 -4.10
N TYR A 122 -2.12 19.81 -3.74
CA TYR A 122 -2.20 19.30 -2.38
C TYR A 122 -2.25 17.78 -2.39
N TYR A 123 -2.04 17.19 -1.22
CA TYR A 123 -1.99 15.74 -1.07
C TYR A 123 -3.06 15.29 -0.09
N VAL A 124 -3.65 14.16 -0.39
CA VAL A 124 -4.60 13.48 0.48
C VAL A 124 -3.95 12.19 0.94
N LYS A 125 -3.77 12.05 2.24
CA LYS A 125 -3.31 10.79 2.83
C LYS A 125 -4.46 9.80 2.80
N LEU A 126 -4.19 8.59 2.31
CA LEU A 126 -5.15 7.51 2.30
C LEU A 126 -5.04 6.69 3.58
N LYS A 127 -6.18 6.12 4.00
CA LYS A 127 -6.21 5.15 5.08
C LYS A 127 -5.47 3.88 4.68
N ASP A 128 -5.06 3.11 5.68
CA ASP A 128 -4.51 1.79 5.46
C ASP A 128 -5.56 0.87 4.80
N ASN A 129 -5.09 -0.09 3.99
CA ASN A 129 -5.90 -1.06 3.24
C ASN A 129 -6.78 -0.47 2.11
N VAL A 130 -6.50 0.74 1.66
CA VAL A 130 -7.08 1.30 0.44
C VAL A 130 -6.55 0.55 -0.78
N GLY A 131 -7.42 0.22 -1.72
CA GLY A 131 -7.08 -0.58 -2.90
C GLY A 131 -7.44 -2.05 -2.77
N LEU A 132 -7.69 -2.54 -1.56
CA LEU A 132 -8.24 -3.88 -1.35
C LEU A 132 -9.76 -3.94 -1.55
N ASN A 133 -10.45 -2.79 -1.55
CA ASN A 133 -11.90 -2.67 -1.64
C ASN A 133 -12.41 -1.92 -2.86
N ASP A 134 -11.57 -1.57 -3.83
CA ASP A 134 -11.90 -0.90 -5.09
C ASP A 134 -12.85 0.31 -4.98
N ASN A 135 -12.82 1.02 -3.85
CA ASN A 135 -13.65 2.19 -3.65
C ASN A 135 -13.10 3.37 -4.45
N GLU A 136 -13.90 3.86 -5.37
CA GLU A 136 -13.57 5.04 -6.15
C GLU A 136 -13.54 6.30 -5.26
N ILE A 137 -12.47 7.09 -5.38
CA ILE A 137 -12.33 8.38 -4.73
C ILE A 137 -12.60 9.45 -5.79
N LYS A 138 -13.67 10.22 -5.61
CA LYS A 138 -14.04 11.31 -6.51
C LYS A 138 -13.67 12.64 -5.89
N ASN A 139 -13.02 13.47 -6.68
CA ASN A 139 -12.72 14.84 -6.33
C ASN A 139 -13.35 15.78 -7.34
N LYS A 140 -14.01 16.83 -6.86
CA LYS A 140 -14.69 17.82 -7.66
C LYS A 140 -14.28 19.22 -7.23
N ALA A 141 -13.78 20.01 -8.17
CA ALA A 141 -13.46 21.41 -7.98
C ALA A 141 -14.50 22.30 -8.66
N ASP A 142 -15.19 23.09 -7.89
CA ASP A 142 -16.13 24.11 -8.35
C ASP A 142 -15.48 25.49 -8.26
N VAL A 143 -15.38 26.19 -9.38
CA VAL A 143 -14.81 27.54 -9.47
C VAL A 143 -15.94 28.57 -9.46
N TYR A 144 -15.82 29.59 -8.64
CA TYR A 144 -16.75 30.70 -8.46
C TYR A 144 -16.07 32.03 -8.69
N SER A 145 -16.79 33.00 -9.22
CA SER A 145 -16.37 34.41 -9.25
C SER A 145 -17.58 35.33 -9.19
N LYS A 146 -17.37 36.60 -8.91
CA LYS A 146 -18.46 37.60 -8.88
C LYS A 146 -19.15 37.83 -10.23
N THR A 147 -18.41 37.63 -11.32
CA THR A 147 -18.89 38.02 -12.66
C THR A 147 -19.36 36.83 -13.50
N TYR A 148 -18.84 35.65 -13.24
CA TYR A 148 -19.07 34.48 -14.07
C TYR A 148 -19.82 33.39 -13.31
N LYS A 149 -20.62 32.62 -14.07
CA LYS A 149 -21.29 31.46 -13.54
C LYS A 149 -20.27 30.41 -13.07
N ARG A 150 -20.68 29.63 -12.07
CA ARG A 150 -19.96 28.45 -11.61
C ARG A 150 -19.54 27.55 -12.77
N VAL A 151 -18.28 27.21 -12.82
CA VAL A 151 -17.74 26.14 -13.65
C VAL A 151 -17.14 25.07 -12.75
N TYR A 152 -17.11 23.85 -13.22
CA TYR A 152 -16.54 22.75 -12.43
C TYR A 152 -15.75 21.77 -13.30
N ASP A 153 -14.88 21.05 -12.67
CA ASP A 153 -14.17 19.90 -13.21
C ASP A 153 -14.04 18.84 -12.12
N ASP A 154 -13.97 17.58 -12.51
CA ASP A 154 -13.85 16.46 -11.58
C ASP A 154 -12.76 15.50 -12.02
N ALA A 155 -12.28 14.73 -11.06
CA ALA A 155 -11.33 13.65 -11.26
C ALA A 155 -11.70 12.46 -10.37
N SER A 156 -11.68 11.28 -10.96
CA SER A 156 -11.95 10.02 -10.26
C SER A 156 -10.70 9.16 -10.19
N PHE A 157 -10.48 8.53 -9.07
CA PHE A 157 -9.39 7.60 -8.85
C PHE A 157 -9.89 6.35 -8.15
N THR A 158 -9.64 5.19 -8.75
CA THR A 158 -9.91 3.91 -8.10
C THR A 158 -8.56 3.30 -7.69
N PRO A 159 -8.30 3.17 -6.38
CA PRO A 159 -7.14 2.43 -5.90
C PRO A 159 -7.21 0.99 -6.40
N LYS A 160 -6.11 0.50 -6.94
CA LYS A 160 -6.00 -0.88 -7.44
C LYS A 160 -4.75 -1.53 -6.90
N ILE A 161 -4.88 -2.78 -6.49
CA ILE A 161 -3.79 -3.66 -6.12
C ILE A 161 -4.06 -5.01 -6.78
N ASN A 162 -3.21 -5.39 -7.71
CA ASN A 162 -3.27 -6.66 -8.39
C ASN A 162 -1.96 -7.43 -8.19
N TYR A 163 -2.07 -8.65 -7.71
CA TYR A 163 -0.92 -9.47 -7.37
C TYR A 163 -1.13 -10.94 -7.71
N THR A 164 -0.03 -11.67 -7.80
CA THR A 164 -0.04 -13.13 -7.91
C THR A 164 0.83 -13.75 -6.83
N MET A 165 0.44 -14.94 -6.38
CA MET A 165 1.13 -15.70 -5.33
C MET A 165 1.30 -17.16 -5.78
N PRO A 166 2.21 -17.46 -6.73
CA PRO A 166 2.44 -18.83 -7.13
C PRO A 166 3.32 -19.57 -6.12
N LYS A 167 3.06 -20.86 -5.96
CA LYS A 167 3.93 -21.81 -5.28
C LYS A 167 4.28 -22.96 -6.21
N SER A 168 5.53 -23.34 -6.18
CA SER A 168 6.04 -24.46 -6.95
C SER A 168 7.01 -25.31 -6.13
N HIS A 169 7.25 -26.52 -6.59
CA HIS A 169 8.31 -27.37 -6.11
C HIS A 169 9.09 -27.94 -7.31
N ASN A 170 10.29 -28.44 -7.08
CA ASN A 170 11.06 -29.10 -8.12
C ASN A 170 10.36 -30.37 -8.60
N GLU A 171 10.31 -30.59 -9.90
CA GLU A 171 9.70 -31.77 -10.53
C GLU A 171 10.42 -33.06 -10.14
N ASN A 172 11.72 -33.00 -9.96
CA ASN A 172 12.56 -34.12 -9.61
C ASN A 172 12.94 -34.05 -8.14
N ILE A 173 12.29 -34.87 -7.31
CA ILE A 173 12.67 -35.06 -5.91
C ILE A 173 14.02 -35.75 -5.85
N VAL A 174 14.99 -35.15 -5.18
CA VAL A 174 16.35 -35.67 -5.08
C VAL A 174 16.44 -36.71 -3.97
N ARG A 175 16.85 -37.92 -4.31
CA ARG A 175 17.22 -38.94 -3.30
C ARG A 175 18.68 -38.74 -2.91
N ASN A 176 18.90 -38.56 -1.61
CA ASN A 176 20.22 -38.37 -1.02
C ASN A 176 20.93 -39.71 -0.81
N SER A 177 22.25 -39.64 -0.61
CA SER A 177 23.09 -40.85 -0.37
C SER A 177 22.74 -41.59 0.94
N ASP A 178 22.18 -40.89 1.92
CA ASP A 178 21.71 -41.43 3.19
C ASP A 178 20.30 -42.05 3.13
N GLY A 179 19.69 -42.04 1.95
CA GLY A 179 18.36 -42.58 1.71
C GLY A 179 17.22 -41.63 1.96
N THR A 180 17.48 -40.43 2.45
CA THR A 180 16.46 -39.35 2.57
C THR A 180 16.12 -38.74 1.20
N TYR A 181 15.08 -37.93 1.17
CA TYR A 181 14.67 -37.19 -0.03
C TYR A 181 14.65 -35.71 0.25
N THR A 182 15.07 -34.90 -0.74
CA THR A 182 15.03 -33.45 -0.67
C THR A 182 14.01 -32.91 -1.68
N ILE A 183 13.08 -32.08 -1.17
CA ILE A 183 12.11 -31.34 -1.98
C ILE A 183 12.52 -29.87 -1.89
N THR A 184 12.64 -29.21 -3.04
CA THR A 184 12.89 -27.75 -3.12
C THR A 184 11.58 -27.05 -3.44
N TYR A 185 11.21 -26.06 -2.63
CA TYR A 185 10.04 -25.23 -2.82
C TYR A 185 10.44 -23.81 -3.22
N LYS A 186 9.56 -23.18 -3.95
CA LYS A 186 9.61 -21.75 -4.28
C LYS A 186 8.23 -21.15 -4.03
N ILE A 187 8.17 -20.08 -3.24
CA ILE A 187 6.96 -19.30 -2.98
C ILE A 187 7.20 -17.88 -3.45
N GLU A 188 6.22 -17.30 -4.15
CA GLU A 188 6.39 -16.03 -4.84
C GLU A 188 5.30 -15.03 -4.46
N PHE A 189 5.63 -13.76 -4.53
CA PHE A 189 4.70 -12.65 -4.51
C PHE A 189 5.10 -11.62 -5.56
N ASN A 190 4.21 -11.37 -6.51
CA ASN A 190 4.45 -10.42 -7.60
C ASN A 190 3.35 -9.36 -7.57
N LEU A 191 3.73 -8.09 -7.41
CA LEU A 191 2.80 -6.97 -7.49
C LEU A 191 2.80 -6.44 -8.92
N ASP A 192 1.65 -6.53 -9.60
CA ASP A 192 1.52 -6.12 -10.99
C ASP A 192 1.78 -4.61 -11.15
N GLY A 193 2.81 -4.26 -11.91
CA GLY A 193 3.22 -2.88 -12.12
C GLY A 193 2.28 -2.06 -13.01
N ASN A 194 1.46 -2.73 -13.82
CA ASN A 194 0.51 -2.06 -14.73
C ASN A 194 -0.87 -1.84 -14.09
N ASN A 195 -1.24 -2.73 -13.17
CA ASN A 195 -2.57 -2.76 -12.55
C ASN A 195 -2.55 -2.50 -11.03
N SER A 196 -1.42 -2.03 -10.49
CA SER A 196 -1.31 -1.61 -9.10
C SER A 196 -0.82 -0.16 -9.05
N ASN A 197 -1.47 0.65 -8.21
CA ASN A 197 -1.16 2.09 -8.10
C ASN A 197 -0.34 2.42 -6.86
N TYR A 198 -0.30 1.51 -5.87
CA TYR A 198 0.34 1.73 -4.59
C TYR A 198 1.31 0.62 -4.22
N ALA A 199 2.30 0.98 -3.42
CA ALA A 199 3.14 0.01 -2.75
C ALA A 199 2.37 -0.71 -1.63
N LEU A 200 2.72 -1.97 -1.43
CA LEU A 200 2.34 -2.74 -0.25
C LEU A 200 3.48 -2.76 0.75
N LYS A 201 3.14 -2.81 2.01
CA LYS A 201 4.10 -2.84 3.13
C LYS A 201 4.00 -4.15 3.89
N ASN A 202 4.98 -4.40 4.72
CA ASN A 202 5.01 -5.55 5.62
C ASN A 202 4.84 -6.89 4.89
N LEU A 203 5.48 -7.03 3.72
CA LEU A 203 5.50 -8.35 3.07
C LEU A 203 6.11 -9.38 4.02
N GLU A 204 5.35 -10.43 4.26
CA GLU A 204 5.74 -11.56 5.08
C GLU A 204 5.34 -12.86 4.37
N PHE A 205 6.30 -13.76 4.17
CA PHE A 205 6.03 -15.11 3.72
C PHE A 205 5.91 -16.03 4.92
N ARG A 206 4.87 -16.83 4.96
CA ARG A 206 4.63 -17.87 5.97
C ARG A 206 4.48 -19.21 5.30
N ASP A 207 5.14 -20.22 5.81
CA ASP A 207 5.07 -21.59 5.28
C ASP A 207 4.79 -22.59 6.38
N TYR A 208 3.97 -23.59 6.07
CA TYR A 208 3.43 -24.53 7.03
C TYR A 208 3.50 -25.96 6.47
N LEU A 209 4.10 -26.89 7.20
CA LEU A 209 3.98 -28.33 6.98
C LEU A 209 2.78 -28.93 7.72
N ASP A 210 2.27 -28.23 8.73
CA ASP A 210 1.26 -28.70 9.68
C ASP A 210 0.01 -27.82 9.76
N ASP A 211 -0.36 -27.11 8.69
CA ASP A 211 -1.58 -26.30 8.70
C ASP A 211 -2.82 -27.18 8.87
N GLN A 212 -3.50 -27.01 10.00
CA GLN A 212 -4.70 -27.73 10.36
C GLN A 212 -6.00 -27.05 9.87
N SER A 213 -5.90 -25.83 9.30
CA SER A 213 -7.08 -24.98 9.08
C SER A 213 -8.12 -25.55 8.11
N ASP A 214 -7.71 -26.35 7.11
CA ASP A 214 -8.61 -26.88 6.07
C ASP A 214 -8.38 -28.38 5.79
N ASN A 215 -7.94 -29.14 6.77
CA ASN A 215 -7.51 -30.55 6.57
C ASN A 215 -6.40 -30.71 5.52
N ILE A 216 -5.67 -29.63 5.25
CA ILE A 216 -4.52 -29.62 4.34
C ILE A 216 -3.25 -29.59 5.20
N HIS A 217 -2.95 -30.74 5.78
CA HIS A 217 -1.74 -30.91 6.59
C HIS A 217 -1.07 -32.23 6.26
N THR A 218 0.22 -32.30 6.47
CA THR A 218 0.96 -33.56 6.44
C THR A 218 0.48 -34.45 7.58
N ASP A 219 0.32 -35.74 7.31
CA ASP A 219 -0.06 -36.73 8.32
C ASP A 219 0.81 -36.59 9.58
N SER A 220 0.18 -36.54 10.74
CA SER A 220 0.84 -36.39 12.03
C SER A 220 1.87 -37.48 12.34
N ASN A 221 1.69 -38.68 11.76
CA ASN A 221 2.66 -39.76 11.90
C ASN A 221 3.87 -39.61 10.98
N ALA A 222 3.75 -38.81 9.91
CA ALA A 222 4.84 -38.49 9.00
C ALA A 222 5.63 -37.26 9.41
N LEU A 223 5.00 -36.27 10.04
CA LEU A 223 5.61 -34.99 10.46
C LEU A 223 6.93 -35.14 11.22
N PRO A 224 7.11 -36.09 12.17
CA PRO A 224 8.38 -36.25 12.88
C PRO A 224 9.57 -36.60 11.97
N TYR A 225 9.31 -37.07 10.76
CA TYR A 225 10.31 -37.51 9.79
C TYR A 225 10.47 -36.55 8.62
N ILE A 226 9.83 -35.38 8.71
CA ILE A 226 9.90 -34.29 7.72
C ILE A 226 10.48 -33.05 8.40
N SER A 227 11.46 -32.44 7.77
CA SER A 227 12.11 -31.27 8.36
C SER A 227 12.49 -30.22 7.32
N TYR A 228 12.37 -28.95 7.68
CA TYR A 228 12.98 -27.86 6.92
C TYR A 228 14.52 -27.90 7.07
N ASN A 229 15.22 -27.66 6.00
CA ASN A 229 16.64 -27.35 6.04
C ASN A 229 16.79 -25.84 6.31
N ARG A 230 17.02 -25.47 7.57
CA ARG A 230 16.97 -24.07 8.03
C ARG A 230 17.89 -23.13 7.25
N ASP A 231 19.09 -23.58 6.93
CA ASP A 231 20.09 -22.78 6.20
C ASP A 231 19.79 -22.66 4.70
N SER A 232 18.77 -23.37 4.21
CA SER A 232 18.37 -23.34 2.81
C SER A 232 17.41 -22.20 2.44
N VAL A 233 16.84 -21.51 3.44
CA VAL A 233 15.86 -20.44 3.21
C VAL A 233 16.57 -19.22 2.67
N LYS A 234 16.17 -18.81 1.47
CA LYS A 234 16.72 -17.65 0.78
C LYS A 234 15.60 -16.77 0.26
N LEU A 235 15.78 -15.46 0.33
CA LEU A 235 14.86 -14.47 -0.20
C LEU A 235 15.48 -13.76 -1.40
N TYR A 236 14.67 -13.52 -2.42
CA TYR A 236 15.08 -12.86 -3.66
C TYR A 236 14.17 -11.68 -3.97
N LYS A 237 14.75 -10.64 -4.60
CA LYS A 237 14.01 -9.53 -5.19
C LYS A 237 14.44 -9.38 -6.65
N GLY A 238 13.47 -9.38 -7.58
CA GLY A 238 13.76 -9.23 -9.02
C GLY A 238 14.74 -10.26 -9.57
N GLY A 239 14.76 -11.48 -9.02
CA GLY A 239 15.69 -12.55 -9.41
C GLY A 239 17.06 -12.51 -8.72
N VAL A 240 17.36 -11.49 -7.92
CA VAL A 240 18.63 -11.34 -7.18
C VAL A 240 18.46 -11.80 -5.75
N GLU A 241 19.35 -12.69 -5.28
CA GLU A 241 19.37 -13.14 -3.88
C GLU A 241 19.69 -11.96 -2.95
N LEU A 242 18.84 -11.77 -1.94
CA LEU A 242 19.07 -10.74 -0.92
C LEU A 242 20.08 -11.26 0.12
N PRO A 243 20.98 -10.40 0.62
CA PRO A 243 21.87 -10.75 1.72
C PRO A 243 21.06 -11.16 2.95
N SER A 244 21.52 -12.17 3.69
CA SER A 244 20.85 -12.69 4.89
C SER A 244 20.65 -11.64 6.01
N LYS A 245 21.40 -10.55 5.98
CA LYS A 245 21.23 -9.40 6.89
C LYS A 245 20.00 -8.54 6.57
N ASP A 246 19.41 -8.67 5.38
CA ASP A 246 18.32 -7.83 4.89
C ASP A 246 16.93 -8.45 5.16
N TYR A 247 16.89 -9.66 5.69
CA TYR A 247 15.65 -10.32 6.09
C TYR A 247 15.87 -11.19 7.35
N THR A 248 14.76 -11.58 7.98
CA THR A 248 14.78 -12.44 9.17
C THR A 248 13.90 -13.66 8.90
N VAL A 249 14.41 -14.84 9.20
CA VAL A 249 13.64 -16.08 9.19
C VAL A 249 13.35 -16.48 10.63
N SER A 250 12.08 -16.61 10.96
CA SER A 250 11.62 -17.05 12.27
C SER A 250 10.92 -18.41 12.13
N TRP A 251 11.11 -19.27 13.13
CA TRP A 251 10.66 -20.66 13.11
C TRP A 251 9.65 -20.92 14.22
N ALA A 252 8.69 -21.80 14.01
CA ALA A 252 7.69 -22.16 15.01
C ALA A 252 7.23 -23.63 14.90
N ASN A 253 6.68 -24.15 16.00
CA ASN A 253 5.94 -25.41 16.07
C ASN A 253 4.49 -25.13 16.42
N GLY A 254 3.57 -25.94 15.89
CA GLY A 254 2.19 -25.98 16.36
C GLY A 254 1.45 -24.66 16.25
N ASP A 255 0.40 -24.47 17.02
CA ASP A 255 -0.56 -23.41 16.87
C ASP A 255 -0.02 -21.98 17.15
N ASN A 256 -0.04 -21.15 16.11
CA ASN A 256 -0.23 -19.69 16.12
C ASN A 256 0.81 -18.75 16.75
N ASN A 257 1.92 -19.18 17.31
CA ASN A 257 2.88 -18.24 17.89
C ASN A 257 4.21 -18.26 17.16
N TYR A 258 4.36 -17.36 16.17
CA TYR A 258 5.68 -16.98 15.70
C TYR A 258 6.40 -16.22 16.79
N VAL A 259 7.35 -16.88 17.45
CA VAL A 259 8.17 -16.24 18.47
C VAL A 259 9.52 -15.91 17.84
N THR A 260 9.88 -14.67 17.87
CA THR A 260 11.23 -14.23 17.46
C THR A 260 12.02 -13.76 18.70
N PRO A 261 13.23 -14.25 18.94
CA PRO A 261 13.85 -15.40 18.30
C PRO A 261 13.22 -16.71 18.76
N TRP A 262 13.18 -17.68 17.88
CA TRP A 262 12.73 -19.03 18.23
C TRP A 262 13.69 -19.69 19.21
N ASN A 263 13.21 -19.96 20.41
CA ASN A 263 13.94 -20.65 21.47
C ASN A 263 13.45 -22.09 21.69
N ASP A 264 12.90 -22.73 20.67
CA ASP A 264 12.45 -24.10 20.86
C ASP A 264 13.63 -25.05 20.94
N SER A 265 13.65 -25.85 21.99
CA SER A 265 14.54 -27.01 22.15
C SER A 265 14.25 -28.12 21.12
N ASN A 266 13.11 -28.03 20.43
CA ASN A 266 12.72 -28.96 19.38
C ASN A 266 13.40 -28.59 18.05
N ASN A 267 14.31 -29.41 17.59
CA ASN A 267 15.08 -29.18 16.38
C ASN A 267 14.32 -29.34 15.06
N ASN A 268 13.03 -29.61 15.10
CA ASN A 268 12.22 -29.88 13.92
C ASN A 268 10.99 -28.95 13.81
N PRO A 269 11.16 -27.67 13.39
CA PRO A 269 10.05 -26.75 13.20
C PRO A 269 9.13 -27.21 12.07
N THR A 270 7.84 -26.96 12.24
CA THR A 270 6.80 -27.23 11.23
C THR A 270 6.36 -25.99 10.48
N ARG A 271 6.84 -24.82 10.88
CA ARG A 271 6.49 -23.52 10.31
C ARG A 271 7.68 -22.58 10.27
N PHE A 272 7.67 -21.67 9.30
CA PHE A 272 8.53 -20.50 9.34
C PHE A 272 7.83 -19.27 8.77
N ASN A 273 8.37 -18.10 9.10
CA ASN A 273 8.05 -16.87 8.41
C ASN A 273 9.32 -16.11 8.00
N ILE A 274 9.20 -15.31 6.94
CA ILE A 274 10.23 -14.41 6.46
C ILE A 274 9.69 -12.99 6.54
N THR A 275 10.41 -12.13 7.25
CA THR A 275 10.12 -10.70 7.40
C THR A 275 11.35 -9.87 7.05
N GLY A 276 11.22 -8.56 6.98
CA GLY A 276 12.38 -7.67 6.85
C GLY A 276 13.29 -7.73 8.07
N ALA A 277 14.54 -7.38 7.88
CA ALA A 277 15.57 -7.43 8.92
C ALA A 277 15.24 -6.55 10.13
N ASN A 278 15.47 -7.06 11.32
CA ASN A 278 15.27 -6.34 12.58
C ASN A 278 13.85 -5.76 12.73
N GLY A 279 12.83 -6.45 12.23
CA GLY A 279 11.44 -6.02 12.30
C GLY A 279 11.10 -4.87 11.35
N LYS A 280 11.99 -4.50 10.44
CA LYS A 280 11.67 -3.52 9.39
C LYS A 280 10.70 -4.13 8.38
N PRO A 281 9.68 -3.38 7.95
CA PRO A 281 8.77 -3.87 6.92
C PRO A 281 9.50 -4.02 5.57
N ILE A 282 9.16 -5.07 4.81
CA ILE A 282 9.52 -5.16 3.40
C ILE A 282 8.46 -4.41 2.61
N THR A 283 8.89 -3.38 1.87
CA THR A 283 8.00 -2.65 0.95
C THR A 283 8.08 -3.27 -0.43
N VAL A 284 6.91 -3.51 -1.02
CA VAL A 284 6.75 -4.03 -2.39
C VAL A 284 6.14 -2.93 -3.24
N ASN A 285 6.90 -2.41 -4.18
CA ASN A 285 6.40 -1.40 -5.13
C ASN A 285 5.71 -2.07 -6.31
N PRO A 286 4.79 -1.38 -7.01
CA PRO A 286 4.25 -1.87 -8.27
C PRO A 286 5.36 -2.29 -9.24
N GLY A 287 5.28 -3.53 -9.74
CA GLY A 287 6.31 -4.14 -10.57
C GLY A 287 7.39 -4.93 -9.81
N ASP A 288 7.43 -4.85 -8.48
CA ASP A 288 8.35 -5.68 -7.70
C ASP A 288 7.90 -7.14 -7.68
N SER A 289 8.88 -8.04 -7.74
CA SER A 289 8.73 -9.47 -7.58
C SER A 289 9.63 -9.95 -6.45
N TYR A 290 9.05 -10.62 -5.47
CA TYR A 290 9.76 -11.30 -4.40
C TYR A 290 9.49 -12.79 -4.46
N TYR A 291 10.50 -13.60 -4.18
CA TYR A 291 10.29 -15.02 -3.93
C TYR A 291 11.26 -15.56 -2.89
N ALA A 292 10.81 -16.59 -2.19
CA ALA A 292 11.68 -17.35 -1.31
C ALA A 292 11.85 -18.78 -1.85
N THR A 293 13.05 -19.33 -1.68
CA THR A 293 13.33 -20.74 -1.90
C THR A 293 13.76 -21.40 -0.59
N TYR A 294 13.41 -22.64 -0.42
CA TYR A 294 13.81 -23.43 0.73
C TYR A 294 13.71 -24.93 0.40
N THR A 295 14.35 -25.76 1.19
CA THR A 295 14.29 -27.20 1.02
C THR A 295 13.73 -27.88 2.25
N VAL A 296 13.08 -29.01 2.00
CA VAL A 296 12.52 -29.91 3.01
C VAL A 296 13.17 -31.29 2.81
N THR A 297 13.62 -31.90 3.90
CA THR A 297 14.11 -33.27 3.91
C THR A 297 13.01 -34.21 4.41
N VAL A 298 12.79 -35.28 3.66
CA VAL A 298 11.81 -36.33 3.96
C VAL A 298 12.56 -37.63 4.18
N LYS A 299 12.43 -38.25 5.36
CA LYS A 299 13.02 -39.53 5.68
C LYS A 299 12.15 -40.68 5.15
N PRO A 300 12.74 -41.88 4.89
CA PRO A 300 11.99 -43.05 4.42
C PRO A 300 10.81 -43.41 5.31
N GLU A 301 10.92 -43.21 6.62
CA GLU A 301 9.85 -43.50 7.59
C GLU A 301 8.62 -42.61 7.36
N ALA A 302 8.79 -41.36 6.90
CA ALA A 302 7.68 -40.48 6.50
C ALA A 302 6.92 -41.09 5.33
N LEU A 303 7.62 -41.59 4.32
CA LEU A 303 7.01 -42.23 3.15
C LEU A 303 6.21 -43.49 3.55
N ALA A 304 6.73 -44.29 4.45
CA ALA A 304 6.01 -45.46 4.95
C ALA A 304 4.73 -45.06 5.70
N ALA A 305 4.77 -44.05 6.54
CA ALA A 305 3.60 -43.52 7.25
C ALA A 305 2.54 -42.97 6.29
N MET A 306 2.97 -42.21 5.29
CA MET A 306 2.08 -41.63 4.27
C MET A 306 1.42 -42.68 3.40
N GLN A 307 2.17 -43.72 2.98
CA GLN A 307 1.62 -44.86 2.21
C GLN A 307 0.60 -45.64 3.02
N ALA A 308 0.86 -45.87 4.31
CA ALA A 308 -0.05 -46.58 5.20
C ALA A 308 -1.38 -45.85 5.39
N ASN A 309 -1.38 -44.51 5.35
CA ASN A 309 -2.55 -43.70 5.56
C ASN A 309 -3.11 -43.07 4.25
N ASN A 310 -2.52 -43.40 3.10
CA ASN A 310 -2.89 -42.87 1.78
C ASN A 310 -2.91 -41.31 1.75
N VAL A 311 -1.89 -40.69 2.28
CA VAL A 311 -1.73 -39.22 2.35
C VAL A 311 -0.41 -38.78 1.73
N ASP A 312 -0.37 -37.53 1.28
CA ASP A 312 0.81 -36.88 0.69
C ASP A 312 1.49 -35.91 1.65
N VAL A 313 2.75 -35.54 1.37
CA VAL A 313 3.36 -34.38 1.99
C VAL A 313 2.63 -33.15 1.51
N LYS A 314 1.97 -32.48 2.43
CA LYS A 314 1.27 -31.24 2.16
C LYS A 314 2.02 -30.08 2.78
N ASN A 315 2.13 -29.03 2.01
CA ASN A 315 2.81 -27.82 2.42
C ASN A 315 1.98 -26.62 1.95
N ARG A 316 1.62 -25.75 2.88
CA ARG A 316 0.81 -24.57 2.64
C ARG A 316 1.58 -23.30 2.95
N TYR A 317 1.35 -22.25 2.19
CA TYR A 317 1.94 -20.97 2.47
C TYR A 317 0.90 -19.85 2.45
N TYR A 318 1.25 -18.77 3.12
CA TYR A 318 0.50 -17.52 3.14
C TYR A 318 1.45 -16.37 2.85
N VAL A 319 0.91 -15.35 2.23
CA VAL A 319 1.58 -14.06 2.11
C VAL A 319 0.74 -13.05 2.87
N HIS A 320 1.35 -12.38 3.84
CA HIS A 320 0.75 -11.27 4.53
C HIS A 320 1.35 -9.97 4.00
N VAL A 321 0.49 -9.01 3.69
CA VAL A 321 0.86 -7.65 3.27
C VAL A 321 -0.11 -6.65 3.85
N SER A 322 0.35 -5.43 4.05
CA SER A 322 -0.49 -4.27 4.36
C SER A 322 -0.13 -3.10 3.46
N ASN A 323 -0.94 -2.06 3.42
CA ASN A 323 -0.64 -0.84 2.67
C ASN A 323 -0.73 0.41 3.56
#